data_2e0aaa44fef7772e829e5665adec4d56
#
_entry.id   2e0aaa44fef7772e829e5665adec4d56
#
_cell.length_a   1.000
_cell.length_b   1.000
_cell.length_c   1.000
_cell.angle_alpha   90.00
_cell.angle_beta   90.00
_cell.angle_gamma   90.00
#
_symmetry.space_group_name_H-M   'P 1'
#
loop_
_entity.id
_entity.type
_entity.pdbx_description
1 polymer ?
#
loop_
_entity_poly.entity_id
_entity_poly.type
_entity_poly.pdbx_seq_one_letter_code
_entity_poly.pdbx_strand_id
1 'polypeptide(L)'
;MDLAYLRSHPHLVPTFLTHQRIRETPMGGGSICTATRLTLDDGASVFAKGWPSGQPPPGFFAAEAAGLRWLAAAGAPVPEVFAELPDLLVLEWITPGPATPRAAHRLGAALATLHRAGADRFGTRQPGYIGSLALPTGPDDGPWPAWFADQRLAPYLRMSADRGALRSADVVEVERLLESIDEYGGPAEPPARIHGDLWPGNVLWSADDSAYLIDPAAQGGHRETDLATLALFGGAPHLDRILDGYQEVWPLAGGWRRRVPLHQLHLLLVHTALFGATYRTAVMSAVRDTVNA
;
A
#
# COMPACT_ATOMS: atom_id res chain seq x y z
N MET A 1 -18.88 -22.47 15.91
CA MET A 1 -17.93 -21.65 16.69
C MET A 1 -18.10 -20.23 16.16
N ASP A 2 -18.27 -19.25 17.02
CA ASP A 2 -18.57 -17.87 16.67
C ASP A 2 -17.26 -17.13 16.27
N LEU A 3 -17.31 -16.21 15.30
CA LEU A 3 -16.18 -15.35 14.92
C LEU A 3 -15.64 -14.54 16.11
N ALA A 4 -16.52 -14.13 17.04
CA ALA A 4 -16.11 -13.47 18.27
C ALA A 4 -15.23 -14.36 19.16
N TYR A 5 -15.50 -15.66 19.18
CA TYR A 5 -14.67 -16.63 19.89
C TYR A 5 -13.31 -16.84 19.21
N LEU A 6 -13.27 -16.88 17.88
CA LEU A 6 -12.02 -17.00 17.12
C LEU A 6 -11.12 -15.75 17.26
N ARG A 7 -11.71 -14.55 17.36
CA ARG A 7 -10.99 -13.31 17.66
C ARG A 7 -10.20 -13.38 18.97
N SER A 8 -10.83 -13.97 19.99
CA SER A 8 -10.18 -14.14 21.31
C SER A 8 -9.26 -15.36 21.39
N HIS A 9 -9.30 -16.26 20.41
CA HIS A 9 -8.55 -17.51 20.37
C HIS A 9 -7.96 -17.79 18.98
N PRO A 10 -7.09 -16.93 18.46
CA PRO A 10 -6.56 -17.04 17.08
C PRO A 10 -5.80 -18.34 16.82
N HIS A 11 -5.24 -18.97 17.87
CA HIS A 11 -4.57 -20.27 17.77
C HIS A 11 -5.51 -21.43 17.39
N LEU A 12 -6.83 -21.26 17.51
CA LEU A 12 -7.83 -22.26 17.11
C LEU A 12 -8.26 -22.14 15.64
N VAL A 13 -7.85 -21.09 14.93
CA VAL A 13 -8.22 -20.88 13.53
C VAL A 13 -7.80 -22.04 12.64
N PRO A 14 -6.60 -22.63 12.73
CA PRO A 14 -6.23 -23.80 11.92
C PRO A 14 -7.15 -24.99 12.18
N THR A 15 -7.46 -25.27 13.46
CA THR A 15 -8.38 -26.35 13.83
C THR A 15 -9.80 -26.07 13.35
N PHE A 16 -10.25 -24.83 13.43
CA PHE A 16 -11.53 -24.38 12.93
C PHE A 16 -11.64 -24.58 11.41
N LEU A 17 -10.64 -24.13 10.64
CA LEU A 17 -10.61 -24.28 9.18
C LEU A 17 -10.60 -25.76 8.72
N THR A 18 -10.08 -26.67 9.53
CA THR A 18 -10.02 -28.11 9.19
C THR A 18 -11.25 -28.91 9.62
N HIS A 19 -12.09 -28.41 10.52
CA HIS A 19 -13.21 -29.19 11.14
C HIS A 19 -14.60 -28.63 10.81
N GLN A 20 -14.70 -27.51 10.07
CA GLN A 20 -15.99 -26.94 9.66
C GLN A 20 -16.30 -27.25 8.19
N ARG A 21 -17.58 -27.28 7.84
CA ARG A 21 -17.99 -27.25 6.42
C ARG A 21 -17.81 -25.83 5.90
N ILE A 22 -16.64 -25.57 5.34
CA ILE A 22 -16.29 -24.27 4.77
C ILE A 22 -16.47 -24.36 3.27
N ARG A 23 -17.20 -23.41 2.69
CA ARG A 23 -17.23 -23.20 1.26
C ARG A 23 -16.11 -22.26 0.88
N GLU A 24 -15.16 -22.74 0.12
CA GLU A 24 -14.10 -21.95 -0.46
C GLU A 24 -14.54 -21.39 -1.81
N THR A 25 -14.38 -20.09 -1.99
CA THR A 25 -14.62 -19.41 -3.27
C THR A 25 -13.37 -18.64 -3.63
N PRO A 26 -12.58 -19.11 -4.62
CA PRO A 26 -11.41 -18.37 -5.11
C PRO A 26 -11.82 -16.99 -5.60
N MET A 27 -11.02 -15.99 -5.24
CA MET A 27 -11.21 -14.60 -5.66
C MET A 27 -10.14 -14.24 -6.69
N GLY A 28 -10.54 -13.53 -7.74
CA GLY A 28 -9.58 -12.94 -8.67
C GLY A 28 -8.99 -11.65 -8.11
N GLY A 29 -7.80 -11.27 -8.59
CA GLY A 29 -7.26 -9.92 -8.36
C GLY A 29 -5.93 -9.82 -7.62
N GLY A 30 -5.42 -10.88 -6.99
CA GLY A 30 -4.09 -10.87 -6.36
C GLY A 30 -3.00 -11.26 -7.35
N SER A 31 -1.92 -10.46 -7.47
CA SER A 31 -0.77 -10.81 -8.34
C SER A 31 0.29 -11.65 -7.63
N ILE A 32 0.27 -11.71 -6.29
CA ILE A 32 1.33 -12.29 -5.46
C ILE A 32 0.80 -13.42 -4.59
N CYS A 33 -0.35 -13.23 -3.96
CA CYS A 33 -0.98 -14.19 -3.06
C CYS A 33 -2.22 -14.81 -3.68
N THR A 34 -2.61 -15.98 -3.19
CA THR A 34 -3.95 -16.52 -3.42
C THR A 34 -4.95 -15.79 -2.53
N ALA A 35 -6.13 -15.53 -3.05
CA ALA A 35 -7.22 -14.88 -2.35
C ALA A 35 -8.45 -15.78 -2.38
N THR A 36 -9.05 -16.07 -1.22
CA THR A 36 -10.19 -16.96 -1.09
C THR A 36 -11.22 -16.37 -0.12
N ARG A 37 -12.48 -16.35 -0.51
CA ARG A 37 -13.58 -16.15 0.42
C ARG A 37 -13.91 -17.47 1.07
N LEU A 38 -13.88 -17.52 2.39
CA LEU A 38 -14.32 -18.65 3.17
C LEU A 38 -15.71 -18.34 3.77
N THR A 39 -16.71 -19.11 3.37
CA THR A 39 -18.07 -18.97 3.91
C THR A 39 -18.30 -20.08 4.91
N LEU A 40 -18.64 -19.71 6.13
CA LEU A 40 -18.88 -20.58 7.28
C LEU A 40 -20.31 -21.15 7.28
N ASP A 41 -20.57 -22.15 8.10
CA ASP A 41 -21.88 -22.83 8.18
C ASP A 41 -23.03 -21.90 8.63
N ASP A 42 -22.72 -20.85 9.38
CA ASP A 42 -23.68 -19.83 9.81
C ASP A 42 -23.95 -18.75 8.76
N GLY A 43 -23.28 -18.85 7.58
CA GLY A 43 -23.37 -17.88 6.49
C GLY A 43 -22.41 -16.70 6.60
N ALA A 44 -21.68 -16.56 7.72
CA ALA A 44 -20.62 -15.56 7.84
C ALA A 44 -19.51 -15.83 6.84
N SER A 45 -18.76 -14.81 6.48
CA SER A 45 -17.63 -14.94 5.56
C SER A 45 -16.40 -14.27 6.12
N VAL A 46 -15.23 -14.81 5.77
CA VAL A 46 -13.93 -14.21 6.02
C VAL A 46 -13.11 -14.22 4.71
N PHE A 47 -12.14 -13.34 4.62
CA PHE A 47 -11.16 -13.31 3.53
C PHE A 47 -9.90 -14.03 4.00
N ALA A 48 -9.44 -14.99 3.20
CA ALA A 48 -8.21 -15.72 3.45
C ALA A 48 -7.20 -15.42 2.33
N LYS A 49 -6.02 -14.96 2.73
CA LYS A 49 -4.90 -14.65 1.87
C LYS A 49 -3.77 -15.62 2.16
N GLY A 50 -3.40 -16.44 1.17
CA GLY A 50 -2.39 -17.48 1.30
C GLY A 50 -1.23 -17.30 0.31
N TRP A 51 -0.11 -17.97 0.58
CA TRP A 51 1.01 -18.00 -0.35
C TRP A 51 0.76 -19.05 -1.45
N PRO A 52 1.00 -18.72 -2.74
CA PRO A 52 0.55 -19.59 -3.86
C PRO A 52 1.30 -20.93 -3.94
N SER A 53 2.57 -20.97 -3.54
CA SER A 53 3.37 -22.21 -3.54
C SER A 53 4.65 -22.04 -2.71
N GLY A 54 5.09 -23.12 -2.06
CA GLY A 54 6.26 -23.07 -1.18
C GLY A 54 5.99 -22.29 0.12
N GLN A 55 7.04 -21.70 0.69
CA GLN A 55 6.93 -20.87 1.87
C GLN A 55 7.01 -19.38 1.52
N PRO A 56 6.19 -18.53 2.15
CA PRO A 56 6.34 -17.09 2.01
C PRO A 56 7.68 -16.61 2.57
N PRO A 57 8.14 -15.41 2.20
CA PRO A 57 9.26 -14.77 2.88
C PRO A 57 9.02 -14.69 4.40
N PRO A 58 10.07 -14.79 5.23
CA PRO A 58 9.92 -14.80 6.70
C PRO A 58 9.15 -13.59 7.23
N GLY A 59 8.06 -13.82 7.96
CA GLY A 59 7.23 -12.76 8.54
C GLY A 59 6.37 -11.98 7.55
N PHE A 60 6.16 -12.48 6.33
CA PHE A 60 5.41 -11.79 5.27
C PHE A 60 4.00 -11.39 5.74
N PHE A 61 3.19 -12.35 6.19
CA PHE A 61 1.83 -12.07 6.67
C PHE A 61 1.82 -11.35 8.02
N ALA A 62 2.81 -11.57 8.87
CA ALA A 62 2.95 -10.84 10.13
C ALA A 62 3.21 -9.35 9.88
N ALA A 63 4.02 -8.99 8.88
CA ALA A 63 4.28 -7.62 8.51
C ALA A 63 3.00 -6.91 8.00
N GLU A 64 2.22 -7.58 7.15
CA GLU A 64 0.95 -7.05 6.65
C GLU A 64 -0.08 -6.89 7.79
N ALA A 65 -0.23 -7.90 8.64
CA ALA A 65 -1.11 -7.85 9.80
C ALA A 65 -0.74 -6.71 10.76
N ALA A 66 0.56 -6.54 11.04
CA ALA A 66 1.06 -5.44 11.86
C ALA A 66 0.77 -4.08 11.21
N GLY A 67 0.96 -3.97 9.89
CA GLY A 67 0.61 -2.78 9.11
C GLY A 67 -0.87 -2.42 9.20
N LEU A 68 -1.77 -3.38 8.96
CA LEU A 68 -3.22 -3.18 9.09
C LEU A 68 -3.61 -2.71 10.48
N ARG A 69 -3.11 -3.38 11.54
CA ARG A 69 -3.37 -2.98 12.94
C ARG A 69 -2.83 -1.58 13.25
N TRP A 70 -1.66 -1.23 12.71
CA TRP A 70 -1.08 0.10 12.92
C TRP A 70 -1.89 1.20 12.23
N LEU A 71 -2.37 0.96 11.01
CA LEU A 71 -3.27 1.87 10.30
C LEU A 71 -4.61 2.00 11.03
N ALA A 72 -5.21 0.88 11.47
CA ALA A 72 -6.47 0.85 12.24
C ALA A 72 -6.38 1.67 13.52
N ALA A 73 -5.24 1.60 14.24
CA ALA A 73 -5.01 2.37 15.47
C ALA A 73 -5.04 3.90 15.27
N ALA A 74 -4.91 4.37 14.01
CA ALA A 74 -5.08 5.78 13.63
C ALA A 74 -6.45 6.07 12.99
N GLY A 75 -7.39 5.13 13.05
CA GLY A 75 -8.74 5.29 12.51
C GLY A 75 -8.86 5.06 11.01
N ALA A 76 -7.85 4.47 10.36
CA ALA A 76 -7.96 4.11 8.94
C ALA A 76 -9.04 3.03 8.74
N PRO A 77 -9.84 3.12 7.68
CA PRO A 77 -10.78 2.06 7.31
C PRO A 77 -10.02 0.90 6.66
N VAL A 78 -9.66 -0.08 7.45
CA VAL A 78 -8.98 -1.32 7.03
C VAL A 78 -9.76 -2.52 7.53
N PRO A 79 -9.69 -3.69 6.85
CA PRO A 79 -10.29 -4.92 7.35
C PRO A 79 -9.68 -5.34 8.70
N GLU A 80 -10.51 -5.89 9.59
CA GLU A 80 -10.04 -6.47 10.84
C GLU A 80 -9.18 -7.72 10.58
N VAL A 81 -8.07 -7.83 11.30
CA VAL A 81 -7.21 -9.02 11.26
C VAL A 81 -7.72 -10.05 12.26
N PHE A 82 -8.30 -11.15 11.78
CA PHE A 82 -8.80 -12.22 12.62
C PHE A 82 -7.72 -13.22 13.02
N ALA A 83 -6.82 -13.55 12.08
CA ALA A 83 -5.68 -14.40 12.37
C ALA A 83 -4.52 -14.12 11.43
N GLU A 84 -3.31 -14.28 11.96
CA GLU A 84 -2.06 -14.30 11.19
C GLU A 84 -1.33 -15.61 11.51
N LEU A 85 -0.98 -16.33 10.46
CA LEU A 85 -0.21 -17.57 10.48
C LEU A 85 1.01 -17.40 9.58
N PRO A 86 2.01 -18.27 9.68
CA PRO A 86 3.22 -18.14 8.84
C PRO A 86 2.94 -18.10 7.33
N ASP A 87 1.89 -18.78 6.87
CA ASP A 87 1.54 -18.98 5.46
C ASP A 87 0.11 -18.51 5.09
N LEU A 88 -0.62 -17.95 6.06
CA LEU A 88 -2.02 -17.53 5.90
C LEU A 88 -2.35 -16.28 6.72
N LEU A 89 -3.06 -15.33 6.09
CA LEU A 89 -3.67 -14.19 6.76
C LEU A 89 -5.19 -14.26 6.60
N VAL A 90 -5.92 -14.17 7.71
CA VAL A 90 -7.39 -14.18 7.72
C VAL A 90 -7.89 -12.82 8.15
N LEU A 91 -8.68 -12.19 7.28
CA LEU A 91 -9.22 -10.86 7.44
C LEU A 91 -10.74 -10.85 7.44
N GLU A 92 -11.31 -9.77 7.91
CA GLU A 92 -12.72 -9.46 7.75
C GLU A 92 -13.10 -9.50 6.25
N TRP A 93 -14.26 -10.09 5.96
CA TRP A 93 -14.85 -10.04 4.65
C TRP A 93 -15.57 -8.72 4.44
N ILE A 94 -15.09 -7.92 3.52
CA ILE A 94 -15.77 -6.69 3.08
C ILE A 94 -16.62 -7.04 1.86
N THR A 95 -17.94 -6.85 1.96
CA THR A 95 -18.82 -7.09 0.82
C THR A 95 -18.61 -6.02 -0.25
N PRO A 96 -18.13 -6.39 -1.46
CA PRO A 96 -17.87 -5.41 -2.51
C PRO A 96 -19.12 -4.64 -2.92
N GLY A 97 -18.94 -3.38 -3.25
CA GLY A 97 -19.97 -2.47 -3.73
C GLY A 97 -19.43 -1.45 -4.72
N PRO A 98 -20.27 -0.56 -5.23
CA PRO A 98 -19.86 0.47 -6.17
C PRO A 98 -19.06 1.58 -5.45
N ALA A 99 -18.11 2.16 -6.16
CA ALA A 99 -17.53 3.44 -5.75
C ALA A 99 -18.59 4.54 -5.85
N THR A 100 -18.77 5.31 -4.78
CA THR A 100 -19.65 6.48 -4.79
C THR A 100 -18.88 7.76 -4.46
N PRO A 101 -19.33 8.93 -4.95
CA PRO A 101 -18.70 10.19 -4.62
C PRO A 101 -18.65 10.46 -3.10
N ARG A 102 -19.66 9.98 -2.35
CA ARG A 102 -19.74 10.13 -0.90
C ARG A 102 -18.73 9.25 -0.18
N ALA A 103 -18.59 7.99 -0.57
CA ALA A 103 -17.58 7.10 -0.03
C ALA A 103 -16.16 7.61 -0.33
N ALA A 104 -15.93 8.12 -1.55
CA ALA A 104 -14.67 8.72 -1.96
C ALA A 104 -14.29 9.94 -1.11
N HIS A 105 -15.24 10.85 -0.88
CA HIS A 105 -15.00 12.02 -0.02
C HIS A 105 -14.65 11.62 1.43
N ARG A 106 -15.39 10.64 2.00
CA ARG A 106 -15.09 10.13 3.34
C ARG A 106 -13.72 9.44 3.41
N LEU A 107 -13.35 8.70 2.35
CA LEU A 107 -12.02 8.11 2.26
C LEU A 107 -10.94 9.17 2.32
N GLY A 108 -11.10 10.29 1.60
CA GLY A 108 -10.18 11.42 1.66
C GLY A 108 -10.00 11.99 3.07
N ALA A 109 -11.10 12.23 3.77
CA ALA A 109 -11.08 12.72 5.16
C ALA A 109 -10.41 11.70 6.12
N ALA A 110 -10.66 10.39 5.92
CA ALA A 110 -10.03 9.33 6.70
C ALA A 110 -8.52 9.25 6.44
N LEU A 111 -8.07 9.38 5.18
CA LEU A 111 -6.65 9.44 4.83
C LEU A 111 -5.96 10.66 5.47
N ALA A 112 -6.59 11.82 5.47
CA ALA A 112 -6.02 13.00 6.12
C ALA A 112 -5.86 12.80 7.63
N THR A 113 -6.83 12.15 8.28
CA THR A 113 -6.77 11.80 9.71
C THR A 113 -5.66 10.79 9.98
N LEU A 114 -5.55 9.74 9.17
CA LEU A 114 -4.49 8.75 9.21
C LEU A 114 -3.11 9.40 9.12
N HIS A 115 -2.90 10.21 8.10
CA HIS A 115 -1.60 10.86 7.86
C HIS A 115 -1.23 11.82 9.01
N ARG A 116 -2.20 12.54 9.57
CA ARG A 116 -1.99 13.44 10.73
C ARG A 116 -1.66 12.71 12.03
N ALA A 117 -2.01 11.43 12.16
CA ALA A 117 -1.58 10.63 13.32
C ALA A 117 -0.06 10.51 13.40
N GLY A 118 0.64 10.75 12.28
CA GLY A 118 2.10 10.79 12.21
C GLY A 118 2.78 9.45 12.40
N ALA A 119 4.10 9.49 12.27
CA ALA A 119 5.01 8.39 12.54
C ALA A 119 6.28 8.92 13.20
N ASP A 120 6.98 8.07 13.96
CA ASP A 120 8.20 8.48 14.69
C ASP A 120 9.36 8.77 13.74
N ARG A 121 9.31 8.22 12.52
CA ARG A 121 10.40 8.24 11.54
C ARG A 121 9.89 7.99 10.12
N PHE A 122 10.69 8.32 9.12
CA PHE A 122 10.52 7.79 7.78
C PHE A 122 10.88 6.30 7.76
N GLY A 123 10.12 5.49 7.00
CA GLY A 123 10.26 4.04 6.94
C GLY A 123 9.66 3.31 8.14
N THR A 124 10.13 2.10 8.37
CA THR A 124 9.72 1.21 9.47
C THR A 124 10.94 0.63 10.18
N ARG A 125 10.79 0.31 11.47
CA ARG A 125 11.82 -0.41 12.24
C ARG A 125 11.74 -1.92 12.02
N GLN A 126 10.58 -2.42 11.68
CA GLN A 126 10.35 -3.84 11.45
C GLN A 126 10.54 -4.17 9.97
N PRO A 127 11.06 -5.34 9.64
CA PRO A 127 11.04 -5.82 8.26
C PRO A 127 9.63 -5.77 7.68
N GLY A 128 9.50 -5.28 6.46
CA GLY A 128 8.23 -5.17 5.75
C GLY A 128 8.38 -5.59 4.30
N TYR A 129 7.27 -5.59 3.62
CA TYR A 129 7.21 -5.98 2.21
C TYR A 129 6.37 -4.98 1.42
N ILE A 130 6.71 -4.85 0.13
CA ILE A 130 5.87 -4.21 -0.89
C ILE A 130 5.74 -5.19 -2.05
N GLY A 131 4.51 -5.68 -2.28
CA GLY A 131 4.37 -6.90 -3.05
C GLY A 131 5.18 -8.04 -2.41
N SER A 132 5.98 -8.78 -3.19
CA SER A 132 6.89 -9.81 -2.69
C SER A 132 8.31 -9.31 -2.40
N LEU A 133 8.58 -8.01 -2.57
CA LEU A 133 9.90 -7.42 -2.36
C LEU A 133 10.05 -6.92 -0.94
N ALA A 134 11.25 -7.07 -0.39
CA ALA A 134 11.58 -6.49 0.91
C ALA A 134 11.49 -4.96 0.87
N LEU A 135 10.88 -4.38 1.90
CA LEU A 135 10.85 -2.94 2.12
C LEU A 135 12.07 -2.54 2.95
N PRO A 136 13.02 -1.78 2.41
CA PRO A 136 14.23 -1.41 3.14
C PRO A 136 13.93 -0.68 4.46
N THR A 137 14.68 -1.04 5.51
CA THR A 137 14.59 -0.49 6.88
C THR A 137 15.82 0.33 7.25
N GLY A 138 16.42 1.02 6.30
CA GLY A 138 17.64 1.80 6.48
C GLY A 138 17.49 3.00 7.43
N PRO A 139 18.57 3.77 7.62
CA PRO A 139 18.56 4.96 8.47
C PRO A 139 17.51 5.97 8.02
N ASP A 140 17.02 6.76 8.98
CA ASP A 140 15.99 7.77 8.82
C ASP A 140 16.49 9.19 9.18
N ASP A 141 17.79 9.34 9.28
CA ASP A 141 18.50 10.58 9.56
C ASP A 141 18.62 11.43 8.29
N GLY A 142 17.92 12.52 8.24
CA GLY A 142 17.98 13.47 7.12
C GLY A 142 16.63 13.92 6.60
N PRO A 143 16.64 14.82 5.60
CA PRO A 143 15.42 15.30 4.96
C PRO A 143 14.75 14.19 4.15
N TRP A 144 13.42 14.26 4.06
CA TRP A 144 12.63 13.26 3.34
C TRP A 144 13.12 12.96 1.91
N PRO A 145 13.51 13.95 1.07
CA PRO A 145 13.90 13.66 -0.31
C PRO A 145 15.12 12.73 -0.39
N ALA A 146 16.16 12.99 0.40
CA ALA A 146 17.35 12.15 0.45
C ALA A 146 17.01 10.71 0.95
N TRP A 147 16.22 10.60 2.04
CA TRP A 147 15.74 9.33 2.52
C TRP A 147 14.90 8.58 1.46
N PHE A 148 14.03 9.29 0.74
CA PHE A 148 13.18 8.71 -0.30
C PHE A 148 14.03 8.18 -1.46
N ALA A 149 15.04 8.94 -1.90
CA ALA A 149 15.99 8.50 -2.90
C ALA A 149 16.70 7.21 -2.49
N ASP A 150 17.29 7.19 -1.29
CA ASP A 150 18.14 6.10 -0.83
C ASP A 150 17.35 4.84 -0.44
N GLN A 151 16.19 5.01 0.20
CA GLN A 151 15.46 3.90 0.80
C GLN A 151 14.27 3.44 -0.06
N ARG A 152 13.78 4.27 -0.99
CA ARG A 152 12.57 3.97 -1.78
C ARG A 152 12.78 3.96 -3.28
N LEU A 153 13.74 4.69 -3.81
CA LEU A 153 13.98 4.74 -5.26
C LEU A 153 15.18 3.89 -5.68
N ALA A 154 16.36 4.15 -5.12
CA ALA A 154 17.60 3.49 -5.53
C ALA A 154 17.58 1.95 -5.39
N PRO A 155 17.01 1.31 -4.35
CA PRO A 155 16.96 -0.14 -4.25
C PRO A 155 16.18 -0.78 -5.41
N TYR A 156 15.02 -0.23 -5.75
CA TYR A 156 14.17 -0.78 -6.82
C TYR A 156 14.65 -0.38 -8.21
N LEU A 157 15.34 0.75 -8.36
CA LEU A 157 16.08 1.11 -9.58
C LEU A 157 17.15 0.06 -9.90
N ARG A 158 18.00 -0.26 -8.91
CA ARG A 158 19.03 -1.31 -9.07
C ARG A 158 18.41 -2.66 -9.42
N MET A 159 17.37 -3.05 -8.68
CA MET A 159 16.69 -4.33 -8.93
C MET A 159 16.06 -4.38 -10.33
N SER A 160 15.48 -3.27 -10.81
CA SER A 160 14.92 -3.19 -12.16
C SER A 160 16.01 -3.24 -13.23
N ALA A 161 17.17 -2.63 -12.99
CA ALA A 161 18.33 -2.69 -13.87
C ALA A 161 18.91 -4.11 -13.95
N ASP A 162 19.14 -4.77 -12.81
CA ASP A 162 19.68 -6.13 -12.71
C ASP A 162 18.79 -7.16 -13.41
N ARG A 163 17.49 -6.93 -13.42
CA ARG A 163 16.50 -7.77 -14.13
C ARG A 163 16.34 -7.41 -15.62
N GLY A 164 17.08 -6.40 -16.11
CA GLY A 164 17.01 -5.94 -17.51
C GLY A 164 15.67 -5.24 -17.86
N ALA A 165 14.91 -4.83 -16.86
CA ALA A 165 13.62 -4.14 -17.04
C ALA A 165 13.78 -2.66 -17.43
N LEU A 166 14.93 -2.06 -17.09
CA LEU A 166 15.36 -0.72 -17.49
C LEU A 166 16.66 -0.81 -18.31
N ARG A 167 16.83 0.07 -19.27
CA ARG A 167 18.05 0.21 -20.07
C ARG A 167 19.08 1.04 -19.30
N SER A 168 20.37 0.88 -19.62
CA SER A 168 21.42 1.69 -18.98
C SER A 168 21.20 3.18 -19.10
N ALA A 169 20.68 3.67 -20.24
CA ALA A 169 20.35 5.09 -20.41
C ALA A 169 19.21 5.55 -19.46
N ASP A 170 18.21 4.69 -19.24
CA ASP A 170 17.10 5.00 -18.31
C ASP A 170 17.61 5.10 -16.87
N VAL A 171 18.50 4.18 -16.48
CA VAL A 171 19.13 4.18 -15.14
C VAL A 171 19.88 5.49 -14.91
N VAL A 172 20.70 5.94 -15.87
CA VAL A 172 21.44 7.21 -15.79
C VAL A 172 20.49 8.40 -15.63
N GLU A 173 19.36 8.42 -16.34
CA GLU A 173 18.38 9.52 -16.20
C GLU A 173 17.72 9.52 -14.80
N VAL A 174 17.37 8.35 -14.27
CA VAL A 174 16.83 8.26 -12.90
C VAL A 174 17.88 8.66 -11.87
N GLU A 175 19.14 8.19 -12.00
CA GLU A 175 20.23 8.55 -11.07
C GLU A 175 20.46 10.05 -11.02
N ARG A 176 20.45 10.75 -12.17
CA ARG A 176 20.54 12.24 -12.22
C ARG A 176 19.41 12.92 -11.45
N LEU A 177 18.17 12.40 -11.56
CA LEU A 177 17.08 12.91 -10.75
C LEU A 177 17.33 12.70 -9.26
N LEU A 178 17.86 11.51 -8.85
CA LEU A 178 18.15 11.22 -7.44
C LEU A 178 19.25 12.14 -6.89
N GLU A 179 20.26 12.51 -7.70
CA GLU A 179 21.33 13.44 -7.31
C GLU A 179 20.81 14.86 -6.99
N SER A 180 19.69 15.26 -7.60
CA SER A 180 19.08 16.59 -7.42
C SER A 180 17.70 16.53 -6.76
N ILE A 181 17.35 15.43 -6.09
CA ILE A 181 16.00 15.18 -5.60
C ILE A 181 15.47 16.24 -4.63
N ASP A 182 16.35 16.90 -3.90
CA ASP A 182 16.00 17.98 -2.96
C ASP A 182 15.33 19.17 -3.66
N GLU A 183 15.60 19.39 -4.94
CA GLU A 183 14.98 20.46 -5.73
C GLU A 183 13.49 20.21 -5.99
N TYR A 184 13.06 18.93 -5.94
CA TYR A 184 11.71 18.48 -6.30
C TYR A 184 10.87 18.08 -5.09
N GLY A 185 11.48 17.91 -3.90
CA GLY A 185 10.82 17.38 -2.71
C GLY A 185 9.78 18.31 -2.07
N GLY A 186 9.81 19.60 -2.39
CA GLY A 186 8.90 20.60 -1.81
C GLY A 186 9.23 20.96 -0.36
N PRO A 187 8.29 21.58 0.36
CA PRO A 187 8.51 21.96 1.77
C PRO A 187 8.69 20.74 2.66
N ALA A 188 9.56 20.88 3.67
CA ALA A 188 9.75 19.82 4.65
C ALA A 188 8.46 19.56 5.44
N GLU A 189 8.09 18.29 5.55
CA GLU A 189 6.98 17.81 6.37
C GLU A 189 7.45 16.70 7.33
N PRO A 190 6.84 16.57 8.51
CA PRO A 190 7.15 15.46 9.41
C PRO A 190 6.69 14.13 8.81
N PRO A 191 7.23 12.99 9.27
CA PRO A 191 6.76 11.68 8.84
C PRO A 191 5.26 11.50 9.13
N ALA A 192 4.49 11.23 8.08
CA ALA A 192 3.09 10.85 8.15
C ALA A 192 2.95 9.34 8.26
N ARG A 193 1.87 8.85 8.84
CA ARG A 193 1.50 7.44 8.82
C ARG A 193 0.85 7.14 7.48
N ILE A 194 1.55 6.46 6.58
CA ILE A 194 1.05 6.17 5.23
C ILE A 194 0.76 4.69 5.01
N HIS A 195 -0.14 4.42 4.07
CA HIS A 195 -0.41 3.07 3.57
C HIS A 195 0.81 2.50 2.81
N GLY A 196 1.48 3.33 2.02
CA GLY A 196 2.73 3.02 1.35
C GLY A 196 2.62 2.25 0.03
N ASP A 197 1.45 1.65 -0.25
CA ASP A 197 1.12 0.98 -1.53
C ASP A 197 -0.32 1.34 -1.95
N LEU A 198 -0.69 2.62 -1.89
CA LEU A 198 -2.07 3.07 -2.09
C LEU A 198 -2.36 3.39 -3.57
N TRP A 199 -2.32 2.39 -4.43
CA TRP A 199 -2.84 2.49 -5.78
C TRP A 199 -4.33 2.09 -5.83
N PRO A 200 -5.09 2.41 -6.91
CA PRO A 200 -6.54 2.17 -6.95
C PRO A 200 -6.99 0.74 -6.65
N GLY A 201 -6.15 -0.26 -6.96
CA GLY A 201 -6.45 -1.66 -6.69
C GLY A 201 -6.42 -2.05 -5.21
N ASN A 202 -5.81 -1.24 -4.37
CA ASN A 202 -5.75 -1.42 -2.92
C ASN A 202 -6.82 -0.59 -2.17
N VAL A 203 -7.80 -0.05 -2.90
CA VAL A 203 -9.02 0.57 -2.37
C VAL A 203 -10.21 -0.33 -2.67
N LEU A 204 -10.75 -0.98 -1.66
CA LEU A 204 -11.92 -1.84 -1.76
C LEU A 204 -13.18 -1.03 -1.44
N TRP A 205 -14.03 -0.83 -2.44
CA TRP A 205 -15.33 -0.17 -2.28
C TRP A 205 -16.36 -1.17 -1.76
N SER A 206 -17.14 -0.75 -0.77
CA SER A 206 -18.05 -1.62 -0.02
C SER A 206 -19.53 -1.32 -0.29
N ALA A 207 -20.36 -2.35 -0.13
CA ALA A 207 -21.81 -2.26 -0.28
C ALA A 207 -22.49 -1.37 0.79
N ASP A 208 -21.81 -1.07 1.89
CA ASP A 208 -22.27 -0.13 2.94
C ASP A 208 -21.92 1.33 2.62
N ASP A 209 -21.53 1.61 1.37
CA ASP A 209 -21.13 2.93 0.90
C ASP A 209 -19.85 3.45 1.60
N SER A 210 -18.94 2.55 1.96
CA SER A 210 -17.62 2.84 2.51
C SER A 210 -16.50 2.44 1.55
N ALA A 211 -15.27 2.79 1.90
CA ALA A 211 -14.07 2.32 1.24
C ALA A 211 -13.10 1.79 2.29
N TYR A 212 -12.41 0.71 1.98
CA TYR A 212 -11.42 0.08 2.85
C TYR A 212 -10.07 0.02 2.16
N LEU A 213 -9.01 0.20 2.93
CA LEU A 213 -7.62 0.10 2.47
C LEU A 213 -7.12 -1.32 2.74
N ILE A 214 -6.57 -1.97 1.72
CA ILE A 214 -6.08 -3.35 1.78
C ILE A 214 -4.64 -3.43 1.29
N ASP A 215 -3.94 -4.52 1.63
CA ASP A 215 -2.58 -4.82 1.15
C ASP A 215 -1.54 -3.70 1.43
N PRO A 216 -1.43 -3.18 2.67
CA PRO A 216 -0.55 -2.07 2.95
C PRO A 216 0.93 -2.47 3.00
N ALA A 217 1.80 -1.56 2.53
CA ALA A 217 3.22 -1.49 2.85
C ALA A 217 3.44 -0.38 3.92
N ALA A 218 2.74 -0.52 5.06
CA ALA A 218 2.55 0.54 6.05
C ALA A 218 3.87 1.01 6.67
N GLN A 219 4.08 2.33 6.66
CA GLN A 219 5.31 2.95 7.12
C GLN A 219 5.14 4.43 7.42
N GLY A 220 6.15 5.05 8.04
CA GLY A 220 6.28 6.50 8.01
C GLY A 220 6.73 6.98 6.64
N GLY A 221 6.09 8.00 6.10
CA GLY A 221 6.42 8.52 4.78
C GLY A 221 5.91 9.94 4.58
N HIS A 222 6.04 10.46 3.36
CA HIS A 222 5.44 11.74 3.00
C HIS A 222 3.98 11.52 2.61
N ARG A 223 3.06 12.29 3.18
CA ARG A 223 1.62 12.13 2.96
C ARG A 223 1.17 12.22 1.50
N GLU A 224 1.89 13.00 0.69
CA GLU A 224 1.59 13.11 -0.75
C GLU A 224 1.84 11.80 -1.51
N THR A 225 2.63 10.86 -0.97
CA THR A 225 2.91 9.58 -1.63
C THR A 225 1.64 8.77 -1.84
N ASP A 226 0.82 8.57 -0.81
CA ASP A 226 -0.43 7.83 -0.94
C ASP A 226 -1.41 8.52 -1.91
N LEU A 227 -1.49 9.86 -1.85
CA LEU A 227 -2.38 10.62 -2.74
C LEU A 227 -1.92 10.58 -4.21
N ALA A 228 -0.61 10.61 -4.44
CA ALA A 228 -0.04 10.51 -5.77
C ALA A 228 -0.26 9.13 -6.39
N THR A 229 -0.14 8.06 -5.59
CA THR A 229 -0.32 6.69 -6.07
C THR A 229 -1.77 6.34 -6.36
N LEU A 230 -2.75 6.99 -5.71
CA LEU A 230 -4.16 6.90 -6.09
C LEU A 230 -4.46 7.36 -7.52
N ALA A 231 -3.59 8.16 -8.14
CA ALA A 231 -3.73 8.61 -9.53
C ALA A 231 -3.08 7.65 -10.54
N LEU A 232 -2.37 6.60 -10.10
CA LEU A 232 -1.75 5.61 -10.99
C LEU A 232 -2.77 4.68 -11.64
N PHE A 233 -2.36 4.07 -12.74
CA PHE A 233 -3.07 2.97 -13.41
C PHE A 233 -4.54 3.27 -13.76
N GLY A 234 -4.81 4.50 -14.19
CA GLY A 234 -6.14 4.97 -14.56
C GLY A 234 -6.83 5.81 -13.48
N GLY A 235 -6.25 5.87 -12.28
CA GLY A 235 -6.76 6.65 -11.17
C GLY A 235 -7.90 6.00 -10.40
N ALA A 236 -8.00 6.34 -9.12
CA ALA A 236 -9.10 5.89 -8.27
C ALA A 236 -10.44 6.51 -8.74
N PRO A 237 -11.54 5.74 -8.70
CA PRO A 237 -12.86 6.31 -8.94
C PRO A 237 -13.11 7.52 -8.02
N HIS A 238 -13.63 8.61 -8.61
CA HIS A 238 -13.93 9.86 -7.90
C HIS A 238 -12.71 10.45 -7.16
N LEU A 239 -11.51 10.37 -7.76
CA LEU A 239 -10.27 10.88 -7.16
C LEU A 239 -10.38 12.35 -6.73
N ASP A 240 -11.08 13.17 -7.51
CA ASP A 240 -11.40 14.57 -7.16
C ASP A 240 -12.09 14.66 -5.80
N ARG A 241 -13.05 13.78 -5.52
CA ARG A 241 -13.77 13.74 -4.25
C ARG A 241 -12.90 13.25 -3.09
N ILE A 242 -11.99 12.30 -3.36
CA ILE A 242 -10.99 11.89 -2.35
C ILE A 242 -10.13 13.11 -1.97
N LEU A 243 -9.63 13.84 -2.96
CA LEU A 243 -8.79 15.02 -2.74
C LEU A 243 -9.55 16.16 -2.06
N ASP A 244 -10.82 16.38 -2.39
CA ASP A 244 -11.68 17.36 -1.71
C ASP A 244 -11.79 17.01 -0.23
N GLY A 245 -12.23 15.81 0.12
CA GLY A 245 -12.36 15.37 1.50
C GLY A 245 -11.05 15.37 2.28
N TYR A 246 -9.92 15.07 1.61
CA TYR A 246 -8.59 15.18 2.21
C TYR A 246 -8.26 16.61 2.59
N GLN A 247 -8.39 17.54 1.65
CA GLN A 247 -8.02 18.93 1.81
C GLN A 247 -8.93 19.72 2.78
N GLU A 248 -10.16 19.29 2.99
CA GLU A 248 -11.04 19.84 4.03
C GLU A 248 -10.48 19.58 5.45
N VAL A 249 -9.78 18.44 5.65
CA VAL A 249 -9.21 18.06 6.96
C VAL A 249 -7.77 18.53 7.10
N TRP A 250 -6.96 18.38 6.05
CA TRP A 250 -5.55 18.74 6.05
C TRP A 250 -5.09 19.25 4.68
N PRO A 251 -5.14 20.56 4.45
CA PRO A 251 -4.76 21.16 3.18
C PRO A 251 -3.33 20.75 2.74
N LEU A 252 -3.17 20.49 1.46
CA LEU A 252 -1.90 20.17 0.85
C LEU A 252 -1.06 21.44 0.63
N ALA A 253 0.26 21.30 0.70
CA ALA A 253 1.19 22.38 0.45
C ALA A 253 1.09 22.88 -1.00
N GLY A 254 1.35 24.18 -1.22
CA GLY A 254 1.36 24.76 -2.56
C GLY A 254 2.26 23.98 -3.51
N GLY A 255 1.82 23.80 -4.76
CA GLY A 255 2.60 23.08 -5.78
C GLY A 255 2.57 21.55 -5.68
N TRP A 256 1.81 20.95 -4.78
CA TRP A 256 1.77 19.50 -4.59
C TRP A 256 1.49 18.69 -5.89
N ARG A 257 0.69 19.25 -6.80
CA ARG A 257 0.41 18.59 -8.08
C ARG A 257 1.67 18.42 -8.96
N ARG A 258 2.64 19.29 -8.82
CA ARG A 258 3.93 19.19 -9.55
C ARG A 258 4.79 18.07 -8.97
N ARG A 259 4.61 17.71 -7.69
CA ARG A 259 5.34 16.63 -7.01
C ARG A 259 4.75 15.26 -7.23
N VAL A 260 3.52 15.14 -7.74
CA VAL A 260 2.86 13.85 -8.00
C VAL A 260 3.76 12.87 -8.76
N PRO A 261 4.42 13.25 -9.88
CA PRO A 261 5.27 12.31 -10.62
C PRO A 261 6.43 11.77 -9.77
N LEU A 262 7.08 12.61 -8.95
CA LEU A 262 8.15 12.18 -8.04
C LEU A 262 7.64 11.10 -7.05
N HIS A 263 6.52 11.35 -6.40
CA HIS A 263 5.95 10.40 -5.43
C HIS A 263 5.51 9.08 -6.07
N GLN A 264 5.10 9.09 -7.34
CA GLN A 264 4.73 7.90 -8.10
C GLN A 264 5.92 7.00 -8.45
N LEU A 265 7.13 7.57 -8.55
CA LEU A 265 8.33 6.82 -8.97
C LEU A 265 8.60 5.59 -8.12
N HIS A 266 8.38 5.65 -6.80
CA HIS A 266 8.58 4.50 -5.93
C HIS A 266 7.77 3.30 -6.41
N LEU A 267 6.46 3.48 -6.53
CA LEU A 267 5.57 2.38 -6.90
C LEU A 267 5.79 1.92 -8.34
N LEU A 268 6.12 2.84 -9.26
CA LEU A 268 6.46 2.50 -10.63
C LEU A 268 7.76 1.67 -10.73
N LEU A 269 8.78 1.99 -9.95
CA LEU A 269 10.02 1.22 -9.86
C LEU A 269 9.79 -0.14 -9.20
N VAL A 270 8.98 -0.22 -8.16
CA VAL A 270 8.54 -1.50 -7.55
C VAL A 270 7.85 -2.38 -8.59
N HIS A 271 6.89 -1.83 -9.35
CA HIS A 271 6.21 -2.57 -10.41
C HIS A 271 7.16 -3.00 -11.53
N THR A 272 8.12 -2.15 -11.90
CA THR A 272 9.15 -2.50 -12.88
C THR A 272 10.03 -3.64 -12.38
N ALA A 273 10.40 -3.62 -11.10
CA ALA A 273 11.16 -4.69 -10.48
C ALA A 273 10.37 -6.01 -10.37
N LEU A 274 9.06 -5.96 -10.10
CA LEU A 274 8.21 -7.15 -10.00
C LEU A 274 7.79 -7.73 -11.35
N PHE A 275 7.38 -6.87 -12.27
CA PHE A 275 6.64 -7.27 -13.48
C PHE A 275 7.38 -6.92 -14.79
N GLY A 276 8.58 -6.35 -14.71
CA GLY A 276 9.45 -6.15 -15.85
C GLY A 276 9.19 -4.89 -16.66
N ALA A 277 9.68 -4.87 -17.90
CA ALA A 277 9.78 -3.68 -18.76
C ALA A 277 8.44 -3.05 -19.16
N THR A 278 7.30 -3.66 -18.87
CA THR A 278 5.97 -3.11 -19.17
C THR A 278 5.77 -1.73 -18.51
N TYR A 279 6.38 -1.51 -17.36
CA TYR A 279 6.28 -0.24 -16.60
C TYR A 279 7.36 0.79 -16.94
N ARG A 280 8.35 0.42 -17.79
CA ARG A 280 9.46 1.29 -18.17
C ARG A 280 9.00 2.66 -18.68
N THR A 281 8.02 2.69 -19.58
CA THR A 281 7.50 3.94 -20.16
C THR A 281 6.91 4.86 -19.08
N ALA A 282 6.19 4.30 -18.11
CA ALA A 282 5.61 5.05 -17.00
C ALA A 282 6.71 5.64 -16.07
N VAL A 283 7.75 4.85 -15.75
CA VAL A 283 8.91 5.33 -15.00
C VAL A 283 9.55 6.54 -15.71
N MET A 284 9.88 6.41 -17.00
CA MET A 284 10.54 7.47 -17.75
C MET A 284 9.64 8.68 -17.98
N SER A 285 8.33 8.52 -18.04
CA SER A 285 7.40 9.66 -18.04
C SER A 285 7.46 10.39 -16.71
N ALA A 286 7.35 9.67 -15.59
CA ALA A 286 7.39 10.28 -14.26
C ALA A 286 8.72 11.04 -14.00
N VAL A 287 9.86 10.51 -14.47
CA VAL A 287 11.16 11.20 -14.40
C VAL A 287 11.11 12.54 -15.16
N ARG A 288 10.68 12.50 -16.43
CA ARG A 288 10.59 13.73 -17.24
C ARG A 288 9.59 14.74 -16.66
N ASP A 289 8.45 14.28 -16.20
CA ASP A 289 7.39 15.11 -15.64
C ASP A 289 7.84 15.76 -14.32
N THR A 290 8.67 15.07 -13.52
CA THR A 290 9.28 15.62 -12.30
C THR A 290 10.27 16.73 -12.65
N VAL A 291 11.17 16.51 -13.62
CA VAL A 291 12.21 17.48 -14.00
C VAL A 291 11.61 18.73 -14.66
N ASN A 292 10.48 18.60 -15.35
CA ASN A 292 9.83 19.70 -16.08
C ASN A 292 8.74 20.43 -15.26
N ALA A 293 8.46 20.00 -14.02
CA ALA A 293 7.44 20.58 -13.14
C ALA A 293 7.92 21.86 -12.44
#